data_460697ed2b22ae50bd8de620b2915500
#
_entry.id   460697ed2b22ae50bd8de620b2915500
#
_cell.length_a   1.000
_cell.length_b   1.000
_cell.length_c   1.000
_cell.angle_alpha   90.00
_cell.angle_beta   90.00
_cell.angle_gamma   90.00
#
_symmetry.space_group_name_H-M   'P 1'
#
loop_
_entity.id
_entity.type
_entity.pdbx_description
1 polymer ?
#
loop_
_entity_poly.entity_id
_entity_poly.type
_entity_poly.pdbx_seq_one_letter_code
_entity_poly.pdbx_strand_id
1 'polypeptide(L)'
;MKKILAIGIILLTTTLAQAQTKWEWKQMTAIESVVPAGLGRSRLITTDDKGEVVEIKLENFFSLVGINFQNVKDNDRVITESIAKMYDNGWELFNTTSGVYGADRSTGIFITRYLFRKEKK
;
A
#
# COMPACT_ATOMS: atom_id res chain seq x y z
N MET A 1 55.34 9.81 -9.56
CA MET A 1 54.39 10.11 -8.46
C MET A 1 53.13 10.84 -8.99
N LYS A 2 53.21 11.92 -9.76
CA LYS A 2 52.02 12.66 -10.26
C LYS A 2 51.08 11.80 -11.12
N LYS A 3 51.59 10.88 -11.95
CA LYS A 3 50.77 9.98 -12.77
C LYS A 3 50.01 8.91 -11.96
N ILE A 4 50.58 8.41 -10.90
CA ILE A 4 49.98 7.43 -10.00
C ILE A 4 48.84 8.08 -9.19
N LEU A 5 49.04 9.35 -8.79
CA LEU A 5 48.01 10.11 -8.10
C LEU A 5 46.78 10.36 -8.96
N ALA A 6 46.97 10.67 -10.23
CA ALA A 6 45.88 10.88 -11.19
C ALA A 6 45.05 9.60 -11.44
N ILE A 7 45.71 8.45 -11.56
CA ILE A 7 45.02 7.15 -11.71
C ILE A 7 44.21 6.78 -10.43
N GLY A 8 44.76 7.06 -9.25
CA GLY A 8 44.05 6.86 -8.00
C GLY A 8 42.76 7.70 -7.87
N ILE A 9 42.79 8.95 -8.32
CA ILE A 9 41.63 9.86 -8.33
C ILE A 9 40.56 9.37 -9.32
N ILE A 10 40.94 8.90 -10.49
CA ILE A 10 40.00 8.36 -11.49
C ILE A 10 39.33 7.09 -11.00
N LEU A 11 40.05 6.20 -10.35
CA LEU A 11 39.49 4.99 -9.72
C LEU A 11 38.53 5.32 -8.58
N LEU A 12 38.81 6.33 -7.76
CA LEU A 12 37.92 6.78 -6.68
C LEU A 12 36.61 7.39 -7.21
N THR A 13 36.66 8.11 -8.31
CA THR A 13 35.45 8.72 -8.91
C THR A 13 34.55 7.71 -9.60
N THR A 14 35.09 6.60 -10.09
CA THR A 14 34.26 5.54 -10.71
C THR A 14 33.49 4.71 -9.67
N THR A 15 33.99 4.61 -8.43
CA THR A 15 33.27 3.89 -7.36
C THR A 15 32.11 4.70 -6.77
N LEU A 16 32.06 6.01 -6.96
CA LEU A 16 30.97 6.87 -6.51
C LEU A 16 29.79 6.90 -7.48
N ALA A 17 29.94 6.39 -8.69
CA ALA A 17 28.84 6.16 -9.62
C ALA A 17 28.10 4.85 -9.26
N GLN A 18 27.73 4.68 -8.01
CA GLN A 18 26.83 3.59 -7.61
C GLN A 18 25.50 3.83 -8.32
N ALA A 19 25.12 2.85 -9.12
CA ALA A 19 23.84 2.89 -9.82
C ALA A 19 22.73 3.16 -8.80
N GLN A 20 22.09 4.30 -8.93
CA GLN A 20 20.96 4.67 -8.06
C GLN A 20 19.92 3.56 -8.16
N THR A 21 19.59 2.91 -7.05
CA THR A 21 18.59 1.86 -7.01
C THR A 21 17.28 2.37 -7.60
N LYS A 22 16.83 1.77 -8.67
CA LYS A 22 15.55 2.10 -9.30
C LYS A 22 14.45 1.29 -8.63
N TRP A 23 13.34 1.95 -8.31
CA TRP A 23 12.21 1.35 -7.64
C TRP A 23 11.00 1.28 -8.57
N GLU A 24 10.30 0.17 -8.52
CA GLU A 24 8.92 0.06 -8.94
C GLU A 24 8.02 0.34 -7.76
N TRP A 25 6.85 0.94 -8.02
CA TRP A 25 5.90 1.36 -6.99
C TRP A 25 4.53 0.77 -7.25
N LYS A 26 3.89 0.33 -6.18
CA LYS A 26 2.51 -0.16 -6.23
C LYS A 26 1.76 0.36 -5.01
N GLN A 27 0.52 0.79 -5.22
CA GLN A 27 -0.35 1.25 -4.13
C GLN A 27 -1.51 0.29 -3.96
N MET A 28 -1.86 0.02 -2.71
CA MET A 28 -3.08 -0.64 -2.30
C MET A 28 -3.86 0.31 -1.40
N THR A 29 -5.15 0.47 -1.66
CA THR A 29 -6.02 1.39 -0.92
C THR A 29 -7.19 0.61 -0.32
N ALA A 30 -7.29 0.60 1.01
CA ALA A 30 -8.47 0.13 1.71
C ALA A 30 -9.42 1.31 1.96
N ILE A 31 -10.67 1.17 1.51
CA ILE A 31 -11.77 2.09 1.81
C ILE A 31 -12.76 1.30 2.65
N GLU A 32 -12.91 1.70 3.90
CA GLU A 32 -13.80 1.04 4.86
C GLU A 32 -14.88 2.01 5.30
N SER A 33 -16.10 1.65 5.04
CA SER A 33 -17.23 2.53 5.27
C SER A 33 -17.95 2.21 6.57
N VAL A 34 -18.41 3.28 7.21
CA VAL A 34 -19.28 3.28 8.38
C VAL A 34 -20.58 3.91 7.92
N VAL A 35 -21.53 3.08 7.47
CA VAL A 35 -22.83 3.54 6.98
C VAL A 35 -23.94 2.73 7.63
N PRO A 36 -24.93 3.37 8.26
CA PRO A 36 -26.07 2.69 8.86
C PRO A 36 -26.79 1.75 7.87
N ALA A 37 -27.43 0.71 8.41
CA ALA A 37 -28.16 -0.31 7.65
C ALA A 37 -27.29 -1.12 6.66
N GLY A 38 -25.97 -1.14 6.82
CA GLY A 38 -25.07 -1.94 5.99
C GLY A 38 -24.96 -1.52 4.53
N LEU A 39 -25.38 -0.30 4.19
CA LEU A 39 -25.39 0.21 2.81
C LEU A 39 -24.03 0.71 2.31
N GLY A 40 -23.02 0.71 3.17
CA GLY A 40 -21.66 1.17 2.83
C GLY A 40 -20.99 0.29 1.77
N ARG A 41 -20.14 0.92 0.96
CA ARG A 41 -19.39 0.28 -0.12
C ARG A 41 -17.90 0.26 0.21
N SER A 42 -17.48 -0.69 1.03
CA SER A 42 -16.07 -0.90 1.35
C SER A 42 -15.36 -1.65 0.24
N ARG A 43 -14.10 -1.27 -0.04
CA ARG A 43 -13.28 -1.85 -1.11
C ARG A 43 -11.81 -1.86 -0.72
N LEU A 44 -11.11 -2.89 -1.16
CA LEU A 44 -9.67 -2.90 -1.27
C LEU A 44 -9.31 -2.78 -2.76
N ILE A 45 -8.57 -1.75 -3.11
CA ILE A 45 -8.23 -1.41 -4.50
C ILE A 45 -6.72 -1.53 -4.67
N THR A 46 -6.28 -2.24 -5.69
CA THR A 46 -4.87 -2.37 -6.06
C THR A 46 -4.73 -2.52 -7.57
N THR A 47 -3.51 -2.74 -8.06
CA THR A 47 -3.27 -3.12 -9.45
C THR A 47 -2.71 -4.54 -9.51
N ASP A 48 -3.08 -5.28 -10.55
CA ASP A 48 -2.46 -6.56 -10.87
C ASP A 48 -1.06 -6.40 -11.50
N ASP A 49 -0.46 -7.49 -11.94
CA ASP A 49 0.87 -7.49 -12.56
C ASP A 49 0.87 -6.90 -13.98
N LYS A 50 -0.30 -6.69 -14.57
CA LYS A 50 -0.47 -6.01 -15.86
C LYS A 50 -0.74 -4.52 -15.71
N GLY A 51 -0.89 -4.03 -14.46
CA GLY A 51 -1.23 -2.65 -14.14
C GLY A 51 -2.74 -2.35 -14.22
N GLU A 52 -3.57 -3.37 -14.36
CA GLU A 52 -5.03 -3.22 -14.35
C GLU A 52 -5.53 -3.08 -12.91
N VAL A 53 -6.55 -2.25 -12.71
CA VAL A 53 -7.15 -2.04 -11.38
C VAL A 53 -7.97 -3.26 -10.98
N VAL A 54 -7.69 -3.77 -9.79
CA VAL A 54 -8.41 -4.89 -9.16
C VAL A 54 -9.09 -4.39 -7.90
N GLU A 55 -10.35 -4.73 -7.75
CA GLU A 55 -11.13 -4.43 -6.55
C GLU A 55 -11.53 -5.72 -5.82
N ILE A 56 -11.33 -5.72 -4.50
CA ILE A 56 -11.80 -6.78 -3.61
C ILE A 56 -12.86 -6.16 -2.71
N LYS A 57 -14.02 -6.80 -2.60
CA LYS A 57 -15.07 -6.35 -1.71
C LYS A 57 -14.60 -6.46 -0.25
N LEU A 58 -14.82 -5.39 0.51
CA LEU A 58 -14.74 -5.39 1.97
C LEU A 58 -16.14 -5.19 2.55
N GLU A 59 -16.30 -5.52 3.82
CA GLU A 59 -17.57 -5.37 4.52
C GLU A 59 -17.70 -3.97 5.13
N ASN A 60 -18.93 -3.47 5.21
CA ASN A 60 -19.25 -2.24 5.95
C ASN A 60 -19.12 -2.47 7.45
N PHE A 61 -18.63 -1.47 8.19
CA PHE A 61 -18.47 -1.60 9.65
C PHE A 61 -19.79 -1.64 10.43
N PHE A 62 -20.86 -1.11 9.85
CA PHE A 62 -22.19 -1.13 10.50
C PHE A 62 -23.05 -2.28 9.97
N SER A 63 -23.78 -2.91 10.89
CA SER A 63 -24.97 -3.71 10.62
C SER A 63 -26.24 -2.94 10.97
N LEU A 64 -27.38 -3.61 10.94
CA LEU A 64 -28.68 -3.01 11.30
C LEU A 64 -28.74 -2.50 12.75
N VAL A 65 -27.90 -3.04 13.64
CA VAL A 65 -27.93 -2.77 15.10
C VAL A 65 -26.67 -2.09 15.63
N GLY A 66 -25.77 -1.59 14.77
CA GLY A 66 -24.55 -0.91 15.17
C GLY A 66 -23.29 -1.50 14.55
N ILE A 67 -22.14 -1.28 15.20
CA ILE A 67 -20.84 -1.76 14.71
C ILE A 67 -20.82 -3.29 14.70
N ASN A 68 -20.50 -3.86 13.57
CA ASN A 68 -20.34 -5.29 13.37
C ASN A 68 -18.84 -5.66 13.43
N PHE A 69 -18.40 -6.12 14.59
CA PHE A 69 -17.00 -6.51 14.78
C PHE A 69 -16.59 -7.72 13.95
N GLN A 70 -17.53 -8.55 13.50
CA GLN A 70 -17.20 -9.64 12.59
C GLN A 70 -16.76 -9.08 11.22
N ASN A 71 -17.46 -8.06 10.70
CA ASN A 71 -17.10 -7.38 9.47
C ASN A 71 -15.72 -6.73 9.58
N VAL A 72 -15.39 -6.11 10.71
CA VAL A 72 -14.05 -5.55 10.97
C VAL A 72 -12.98 -6.65 10.89
N LYS A 73 -13.19 -7.78 11.56
CA LYS A 73 -12.26 -8.92 11.52
C LYS A 73 -12.10 -9.50 10.12
N ASP A 74 -13.19 -9.59 9.37
CA ASP A 74 -13.15 -10.11 8.00
C ASP A 74 -12.38 -9.16 7.08
N ASN A 75 -12.55 -7.85 7.24
CA ASN A 75 -11.75 -6.85 6.52
C ASN A 75 -10.27 -6.95 6.87
N ASP A 76 -9.93 -7.01 8.15
CA ASP A 76 -8.55 -7.14 8.63
C ASP A 76 -7.87 -8.39 8.04
N ARG A 77 -8.60 -9.50 7.98
CA ARG A 77 -8.09 -10.73 7.35
C ARG A 77 -7.79 -10.52 5.88
N VAL A 78 -8.74 -9.98 5.10
CA VAL A 78 -8.57 -9.73 3.66
C VAL A 78 -7.41 -8.78 3.39
N ILE A 79 -7.29 -7.71 4.18
CA ILE A 79 -6.19 -6.74 4.06
C ILE A 79 -4.84 -7.42 4.37
N THR A 80 -4.77 -8.19 5.45
CA THR A 80 -3.55 -8.91 5.86
C THR A 80 -3.11 -9.93 4.82
N GLU A 81 -4.04 -10.73 4.29
CA GLU A 81 -3.76 -11.69 3.21
C GLU A 81 -3.26 -10.98 1.94
N SER A 82 -3.83 -9.82 1.62
CA SER A 82 -3.41 -9.00 0.47
C SER A 82 -1.99 -8.44 0.66
N ILE A 83 -1.65 -7.99 1.87
CA ILE A 83 -0.30 -7.55 2.21
C ILE A 83 0.69 -8.72 2.10
N ALA A 84 0.36 -9.89 2.65
CA ALA A 84 1.20 -11.09 2.55
C ALA A 84 1.46 -11.46 1.08
N LYS A 85 0.43 -11.44 0.24
CA LYS A 85 0.57 -11.69 -1.20
C LYS A 85 1.49 -10.66 -1.89
N MET A 86 1.50 -9.39 -1.45
CA MET A 86 2.46 -8.41 -1.96
C MET A 86 3.89 -8.82 -1.63
N TYR A 87 4.16 -9.23 -0.38
CA TYR A 87 5.48 -9.72 0.04
C TYR A 87 5.92 -10.97 -0.71
N ASP A 88 5.03 -11.94 -0.92
CA ASP A 88 5.30 -13.15 -1.69
C ASP A 88 5.71 -12.84 -3.14
N ASN A 89 5.21 -11.73 -3.70
CA ASN A 89 5.57 -11.22 -5.03
C ASN A 89 6.78 -10.26 -5.02
N GLY A 90 7.49 -10.16 -3.89
CA GLY A 90 8.72 -9.37 -3.75
C GLY A 90 8.49 -7.87 -3.55
N TRP A 91 7.27 -7.45 -3.22
CA TRP A 91 6.97 -6.07 -2.84
C TRP A 91 7.23 -5.86 -1.36
N GLU A 92 7.84 -4.75 -1.01
CA GLU A 92 8.11 -4.31 0.36
C GLU A 92 7.18 -3.14 0.72
N LEU A 93 6.55 -3.18 1.88
CA LEU A 93 5.77 -2.05 2.38
C LEU A 93 6.72 -0.89 2.73
N PHE A 94 6.57 0.21 2.03
CA PHE A 94 7.40 1.39 2.20
C PHE A 94 6.75 2.43 3.13
N ASN A 95 5.44 2.65 2.97
CA ASN A 95 4.72 3.64 3.77
C ASN A 95 3.24 3.29 3.88
N THR A 96 2.61 3.75 4.96
CA THR A 96 1.17 3.65 5.18
C THR A 96 0.64 4.99 5.65
N THR A 97 -0.42 5.45 5.02
CA THR A 97 -1.13 6.67 5.42
C THR A 97 -2.62 6.38 5.53
N SER A 98 -3.27 6.99 6.49
CA SER A 98 -4.72 6.87 6.65
C SER A 98 -5.38 8.20 6.95
N GLY A 99 -6.64 8.28 6.59
CA GLY A 99 -7.49 9.43 6.85
C GLY A 99 -8.92 8.99 7.06
N VAL A 100 -9.68 9.86 7.71
CA VAL A 100 -11.10 9.65 8.00
C VAL A 100 -11.89 10.81 7.44
N TYR A 101 -12.98 10.51 6.75
CA TYR A 101 -13.98 11.48 6.32
C TYR A 101 -15.31 11.12 6.96
N GLY A 102 -15.88 12.06 7.72
CA GLY A 102 -17.23 11.95 8.28
C GLY A 102 -18.20 12.84 7.50
N ALA A 103 -19.25 12.26 6.97
CA ALA A 103 -20.27 12.99 6.23
C ALA A 103 -21.34 13.58 7.16
N ASP A 104 -21.61 12.89 8.26
CA ASP A 104 -22.55 13.29 9.32
C ASP A 104 -22.19 12.58 10.64
N ARG A 105 -23.13 12.58 11.62
CA ARG A 105 -22.90 11.94 12.93
C ARG A 105 -22.80 10.42 12.88
N SER A 106 -23.25 9.79 11.81
CA SER A 106 -23.39 8.32 11.72
C SER A 106 -22.74 7.72 10.46
N THR A 107 -22.24 8.54 9.55
CA THR A 107 -21.71 8.10 8.27
C THR A 107 -20.28 8.59 8.09
N GLY A 108 -19.38 7.70 7.73
CA GLY A 108 -18.01 8.03 7.46
C GLY A 108 -17.29 6.97 6.64
N ILE A 109 -16.09 7.29 6.22
CA ILE A 109 -15.17 6.37 5.58
C ILE A 109 -13.78 6.51 6.19
N PHE A 110 -13.12 5.37 6.34
CA PHE A 110 -11.69 5.27 6.63
C PHE A 110 -10.98 4.93 5.32
N ILE A 111 -9.96 5.70 4.97
CA ILE A 111 -9.15 5.45 3.79
C ILE A 111 -7.73 5.19 4.26
N THR A 112 -7.22 3.99 4.00
CA THR A 112 -5.83 3.64 4.29
C THR A 112 -5.12 3.30 3.00
N ARG A 113 -3.98 3.95 2.74
CA ARG A 113 -3.14 3.69 1.59
C ARG A 113 -1.85 3.05 2.03
N TYR A 114 -1.55 1.90 1.45
CA TYR A 114 -0.33 1.13 1.62
C TYR A 114 0.51 1.33 0.36
N LEU A 115 1.66 1.97 0.48
CA LEU A 115 2.59 2.16 -0.61
C LEU A 115 3.69 1.10 -0.53
N PHE A 116 3.80 0.30 -1.56
CA PHE A 116 4.82 -0.74 -1.70
C PHE A 116 5.87 -0.31 -2.72
N ARG A 117 7.07 -0.84 -2.54
CA ARG A 117 8.16 -0.71 -3.49
C ARG A 117 8.80 -2.05 -3.77
N LYS A 118 9.44 -2.16 -4.92
CA LYS A 118 10.22 -3.32 -5.34
C LYS A 118 11.41 -2.84 -6.12
N GLU A 119 12.59 -3.41 -5.87
CA GLU A 119 13.78 -3.06 -6.63
C GLU A 119 13.61 -3.49 -8.08
N LYS A 120 13.86 -2.56 -8.99
CA LYS A 120 13.81 -2.81 -10.43
C LYS A 120 15.07 -3.53 -10.85
N LYS A 121 14.92 -4.75 -11.35
CA LYS A 121 16.01 -5.54 -11.91
C LYS A 121 16.47 -5.01 -13.27
#